data_90532c8987a53735352e984d9a4c6b17
#
_entry.id   90532c8987a53735352e984d9a4c6b17
#
_cell.length_a   1.000
_cell.length_b   1.000
_cell.length_c   1.000
_cell.angle_alpha   90.00
_cell.angle_beta   90.00
_cell.angle_gamma   90.00
#
_symmetry.space_group_name_H-M   'P 1'
#
loop_
_entity.id
_entity.type
_entity.pdbx_description
1 polymer ?
#
loop_
_entity_poly.entity_id
_entity_poly.type
_entity_poly.pdbx_seq_one_letter_code
_entity_poly.pdbx_strand_id
1 'polypeptide(L)'
;MSGKVVAPKNSRLLFSGNTPAEKLTNVTEIEGLSQLDTSNVTDMWKMFKDMSSITSLDVSGFDTSNVTDMANMFRGMSSVTSLDVSGFDTSNVTTMENMFYNISSVTSLDLSVFDTSNVTTMQDMFKDTPLAKLTLGDHFKAVGDTKLSAPKALNEGDQLTGNWIREDGQSKGYSPADFMTNYGTGDLTAGTYVAELVKSELKPQEYHVGDVNITGTYTGDMSLGRLTVNGKVVSWGGSFKDGQFSYYVGVGKLKVGDKVVLDGYNKEKELIDSKEIEVISESSGSIDQVDTYKLGDSTITGSYTGDIHKGKLVVNGEVISWGGTYKDGKFSYYVNSQIIKAGWR
;
A
#
# COMPACT_ATOMS: atom_id res chain seq x y z
N MET A 1 34.99 -24.04 -37.89
CA MET A 1 34.76 -24.82 -36.68
C MET A 1 34.40 -23.82 -35.55
N SER A 2 33.13 -23.64 -35.28
CA SER A 2 32.69 -22.85 -34.13
C SER A 2 32.62 -23.77 -32.90
N GLY A 3 33.75 -23.96 -32.24
CA GLY A 3 33.77 -24.70 -30.97
C GLY A 3 33.23 -23.80 -29.85
N LYS A 4 32.34 -24.33 -29.00
CA LYS A 4 31.98 -23.65 -27.78
C LYS A 4 33.23 -23.43 -26.90
N VAL A 5 33.30 -22.29 -26.24
CA VAL A 5 34.35 -22.01 -25.26
C VAL A 5 33.89 -22.67 -23.94
N VAL A 6 34.68 -23.59 -23.43
CA VAL A 6 34.37 -24.28 -22.17
C VAL A 6 34.72 -23.37 -20.98
N ALA A 7 33.75 -23.11 -20.10
CA ALA A 7 33.98 -22.37 -18.88
C ALA A 7 34.79 -23.20 -17.87
N PRO A 8 35.67 -22.61 -17.08
CA PRO A 8 36.35 -23.33 -15.99
C PRO A 8 35.31 -23.85 -14.98
N LYS A 9 35.61 -25.03 -14.39
CA LYS A 9 34.74 -25.64 -13.36
C LYS A 9 34.41 -24.69 -12.21
N ASN A 10 35.37 -23.87 -11.80
CA ASN A 10 35.17 -22.76 -10.90
C ASN A 10 35.16 -21.46 -11.73
N SER A 11 33.97 -20.93 -11.98
CA SER A 11 33.71 -19.70 -12.74
C SER A 11 33.46 -18.50 -11.82
N ARG A 12 33.92 -18.55 -10.58
CA ARG A 12 33.84 -17.43 -9.62
C ARG A 12 34.48 -16.19 -10.23
N LEU A 13 33.77 -15.05 -10.13
CA LEU A 13 34.26 -13.75 -10.58
C LEU A 13 34.64 -13.69 -12.08
N LEU A 14 34.16 -14.62 -12.91
CA LEU A 14 34.63 -14.77 -14.30
C LEU A 14 34.52 -13.45 -15.08
N PHE A 15 33.45 -12.67 -14.84
CA PHE A 15 33.21 -11.37 -15.49
C PHE A 15 33.27 -10.19 -14.51
N SER A 16 33.48 -10.42 -13.21
CA SER A 16 33.51 -9.38 -12.19
C SER A 16 34.88 -9.16 -11.65
N GLY A 17 35.81 -8.56 -11.90
CA GLY A 17 37.15 -8.45 -11.31
C GLY A 17 37.28 -8.78 -9.83
N ASN A 18 38.44 -9.24 -9.42
CA ASN A 18 38.73 -9.69 -8.05
C ASN A 18 38.95 -8.53 -7.07
N THR A 19 39.29 -7.35 -7.56
CA THR A 19 39.57 -6.15 -6.74
C THR A 19 38.73 -4.96 -7.20
N PRO A 20 38.59 -3.92 -6.39
CA PRO A 20 37.90 -2.70 -6.81
C PRO A 20 38.52 -2.03 -8.06
N ALA A 21 39.82 -2.23 -8.28
CA ALA A 21 40.53 -1.72 -9.47
C ALA A 21 40.25 -2.54 -10.74
N GLU A 22 39.79 -3.78 -10.59
CA GLU A 22 39.50 -4.71 -11.70
C GLU A 22 38.02 -4.82 -12.02
N LYS A 23 37.16 -4.03 -11.36
CA LYS A 23 35.72 -4.03 -11.61
C LYS A 23 35.42 -3.66 -13.05
N LEU A 24 34.62 -4.48 -13.73
CA LEU A 24 34.17 -4.24 -15.11
C LEU A 24 32.95 -3.31 -15.16
N THR A 25 32.99 -2.22 -14.40
CA THR A 25 31.86 -1.27 -14.26
C THR A 25 31.57 -0.47 -15.54
N ASN A 26 32.53 -0.41 -16.46
CA ASN A 26 32.42 0.30 -17.75
C ASN A 26 32.03 -0.61 -18.93
N VAL A 27 31.91 -1.92 -18.69
CA VAL A 27 31.46 -2.88 -19.71
C VAL A 27 29.98 -2.75 -19.89
N THR A 28 29.54 -2.46 -21.11
CA THR A 28 28.13 -2.25 -21.46
C THR A 28 27.50 -3.48 -22.11
N GLU A 29 28.31 -4.42 -22.62
CA GLU A 29 27.86 -5.62 -23.33
C GLU A 29 28.87 -6.74 -23.20
N ILE A 30 28.38 -7.98 -23.15
CA ILE A 30 29.21 -9.20 -23.24
C ILE A 30 28.67 -10.00 -24.44
N GLU A 31 29.46 -10.01 -25.53
CA GLU A 31 29.09 -10.80 -26.71
C GLU A 31 29.49 -12.27 -26.55
N GLY A 32 28.69 -13.15 -27.12
CA GLY A 32 29.01 -14.57 -27.27
C GLY A 32 28.80 -15.41 -26.00
N LEU A 33 28.07 -14.93 -24.98
CA LEU A 33 27.75 -15.74 -23.79
C LEU A 33 27.05 -17.06 -24.15
N SER A 34 26.21 -17.09 -25.20
CA SER A 34 25.57 -18.32 -25.71
C SER A 34 26.53 -19.37 -26.24
N GLN A 35 27.81 -19.00 -26.51
CA GLN A 35 28.87 -19.92 -26.91
C GLN A 35 29.68 -20.46 -25.73
N LEU A 36 29.40 -19.97 -24.49
CA LEU A 36 30.06 -20.45 -23.30
C LEU A 36 29.41 -21.77 -22.86
N ASP A 37 30.20 -22.83 -22.83
CA ASP A 37 29.76 -24.12 -22.28
C ASP A 37 29.95 -24.14 -20.77
N THR A 38 28.86 -24.09 -20.04
CA THR A 38 28.86 -24.07 -18.57
C THR A 38 28.53 -25.42 -17.92
N SER A 39 28.38 -26.49 -18.74
CA SER A 39 27.93 -27.82 -18.27
C SER A 39 28.81 -28.45 -17.17
N ASN A 40 30.07 -28.05 -17.07
CA ASN A 40 30.96 -28.53 -16.01
C ASN A 40 31.16 -27.53 -14.85
N VAL A 41 30.46 -26.39 -14.86
CA VAL A 41 30.60 -25.36 -13.83
C VAL A 41 29.90 -25.80 -12.55
N THR A 42 30.58 -25.71 -11.44
CA THR A 42 30.03 -26.03 -10.12
C THR A 42 29.91 -24.80 -9.21
N ASP A 43 30.57 -23.68 -9.57
CA ASP A 43 30.63 -22.49 -8.73
C ASP A 43 30.54 -21.23 -9.62
N MET A 44 29.47 -20.47 -9.46
CA MET A 44 29.19 -19.20 -10.14
C MET A 44 29.17 -18.00 -9.20
N TRP A 45 29.80 -18.14 -8.01
CA TRP A 45 29.86 -17.06 -7.03
C TRP A 45 30.39 -15.76 -7.63
N LYS A 46 29.59 -14.68 -7.51
CA LYS A 46 29.92 -13.34 -8.03
C LYS A 46 30.25 -13.26 -9.54
N MET A 47 29.76 -14.19 -10.37
CA MET A 47 30.14 -14.27 -11.78
C MET A 47 29.95 -12.97 -12.55
N PHE A 48 28.87 -12.23 -12.32
CA PHE A 48 28.55 -10.93 -12.94
C PHE A 48 28.45 -9.78 -11.94
N LYS A 49 29.00 -9.98 -10.73
CA LYS A 49 28.84 -8.99 -9.66
C LYS A 49 29.40 -7.61 -10.04
N ASP A 50 28.66 -6.56 -9.71
CA ASP A 50 29.01 -5.14 -9.90
C ASP A 50 29.22 -4.72 -11.36
N MET A 51 28.69 -5.47 -12.33
CA MET A 51 28.66 -5.06 -13.75
C MET A 51 27.54 -4.02 -13.98
N SER A 52 27.72 -2.86 -13.39
CA SER A 52 26.67 -1.83 -13.25
C SER A 52 26.27 -1.12 -14.55
N SER A 53 27.08 -1.21 -15.62
CA SER A 53 26.79 -0.59 -16.93
C SER A 53 26.18 -1.52 -17.96
N ILE A 54 26.09 -2.82 -17.65
CA ILE A 54 25.41 -3.79 -18.55
C ILE A 54 23.90 -3.51 -18.52
N THR A 55 23.32 -3.33 -19.69
CA THR A 55 21.88 -3.10 -19.88
C THR A 55 21.11 -4.36 -20.30
N SER A 56 21.81 -5.34 -20.87
CA SER A 56 21.25 -6.63 -21.31
C SER A 56 22.25 -7.74 -21.02
N LEU A 57 21.77 -8.87 -20.51
CA LEU A 57 22.59 -10.05 -20.25
C LEU A 57 21.82 -11.31 -20.69
N ASP A 58 22.37 -12.00 -21.70
CA ASP A 58 21.81 -13.25 -22.17
C ASP A 58 22.51 -14.44 -21.51
N VAL A 59 21.84 -15.08 -20.56
CA VAL A 59 22.28 -16.29 -19.85
C VAL A 59 21.43 -17.52 -20.21
N SER A 60 20.60 -17.42 -21.24
CA SER A 60 19.67 -18.49 -21.66
C SER A 60 20.38 -19.79 -22.09
N GLY A 61 21.66 -19.67 -22.52
CA GLY A 61 22.47 -20.82 -22.88
C GLY A 61 23.24 -21.51 -21.73
N PHE A 62 23.04 -21.03 -20.50
CA PHE A 62 23.79 -21.58 -19.36
C PHE A 62 23.18 -22.90 -18.88
N ASP A 63 24.01 -23.93 -18.79
CA ASP A 63 23.69 -25.15 -18.06
C ASP A 63 24.17 -24.97 -16.61
N THR A 64 23.22 -24.91 -15.69
CA THR A 64 23.48 -24.70 -14.27
C THR A 64 23.26 -25.97 -13.42
N SER A 65 22.98 -27.11 -14.07
CA SER A 65 22.62 -28.37 -13.40
C SER A 65 23.68 -28.91 -12.42
N ASN A 66 24.95 -28.51 -12.58
CA ASN A 66 26.04 -28.89 -11.67
C ASN A 66 26.42 -27.79 -10.69
N VAL A 67 25.75 -26.62 -10.72
CA VAL A 67 26.15 -25.48 -9.89
C VAL A 67 25.63 -25.64 -8.46
N THR A 68 26.52 -25.41 -7.51
CA THR A 68 26.21 -25.47 -6.06
C THR A 68 26.25 -24.12 -5.36
N ASP A 69 26.95 -23.12 -5.93
CA ASP A 69 27.07 -21.77 -5.36
C ASP A 69 26.70 -20.70 -6.42
N MET A 70 25.60 -19.98 -6.18
CA MET A 70 25.14 -18.83 -6.98
C MET A 70 25.15 -17.52 -6.16
N ALA A 71 25.81 -17.51 -5.00
CA ALA A 71 25.81 -16.33 -4.16
C ALA A 71 26.42 -15.11 -4.86
N ASN A 72 25.73 -13.97 -4.76
CA ASN A 72 26.11 -12.70 -5.37
C ASN A 72 26.23 -12.71 -6.92
N MET A 73 25.67 -13.70 -7.63
CA MET A 73 25.90 -13.89 -9.06
C MET A 73 25.56 -12.63 -9.89
N PHE A 74 24.44 -11.98 -9.63
CA PHE A 74 23.98 -10.78 -10.34
C PHE A 74 24.01 -9.52 -9.46
N ARG A 75 24.64 -9.59 -8.30
CA ARG A 75 24.66 -8.45 -7.37
C ARG A 75 25.20 -7.18 -8.00
N GLY A 76 24.49 -6.06 -7.85
CA GLY A 76 24.96 -4.74 -8.29
C GLY A 76 24.89 -4.48 -9.79
N MET A 77 24.16 -5.31 -10.54
CA MET A 77 23.90 -5.08 -11.97
C MET A 77 22.76 -4.06 -12.13
N SER A 78 23.05 -2.80 -11.77
CA SER A 78 22.03 -1.77 -11.59
C SER A 78 21.38 -1.24 -12.88
N SER A 79 21.99 -1.48 -14.06
CA SER A 79 21.47 -1.00 -15.34
C SER A 79 20.73 -2.06 -16.15
N VAL A 80 20.79 -3.34 -15.76
CA VAL A 80 20.05 -4.40 -16.43
C VAL A 80 18.55 -4.23 -16.15
N THR A 81 17.74 -4.22 -17.21
CA THR A 81 16.28 -3.98 -17.09
C THR A 81 15.45 -5.26 -17.10
N SER A 82 16.01 -6.35 -17.61
CA SER A 82 15.41 -7.68 -17.60
C SER A 82 16.48 -8.74 -17.41
N LEU A 83 16.13 -9.80 -16.72
CA LEU A 83 17.02 -10.94 -16.48
C LEU A 83 16.21 -12.22 -16.63
N ASP A 84 16.49 -12.97 -17.68
CA ASP A 84 15.85 -14.26 -17.95
C ASP A 84 16.70 -15.39 -17.35
N VAL A 85 16.16 -16.03 -16.33
CA VAL A 85 16.74 -17.19 -15.63
C VAL A 85 15.87 -18.43 -15.75
N SER A 86 14.94 -18.44 -16.71
CA SER A 86 14.00 -19.55 -16.94
C SER A 86 14.69 -20.88 -17.35
N GLY A 87 15.92 -20.81 -17.83
CA GLY A 87 16.76 -21.98 -18.15
C GLY A 87 17.57 -22.52 -16.98
N PHE A 88 17.49 -21.92 -15.79
CA PHE A 88 18.33 -22.33 -14.65
C PHE A 88 17.77 -23.58 -13.95
N ASP A 89 18.60 -24.59 -13.84
CA ASP A 89 18.41 -25.71 -12.91
C ASP A 89 19.12 -25.37 -11.59
N THR A 90 18.35 -25.15 -10.53
CA THR A 90 18.86 -24.79 -9.21
C THR A 90 18.82 -25.93 -8.20
N SER A 91 18.46 -27.14 -8.63
CA SER A 91 18.25 -28.29 -7.76
C SER A 91 19.47 -28.70 -6.93
N ASN A 92 20.68 -28.37 -7.38
CA ASN A 92 21.92 -28.63 -6.68
C ASN A 92 22.49 -27.41 -5.91
N VAL A 93 21.82 -26.26 -6.00
CA VAL A 93 22.32 -25.02 -5.39
C VAL A 93 22.10 -25.03 -3.88
N THR A 94 23.17 -24.70 -3.14
CA THR A 94 23.15 -24.66 -1.67
C THR A 94 23.13 -23.24 -1.11
N THR A 95 23.51 -22.22 -1.89
CA THR A 95 23.50 -20.82 -1.47
C THR A 95 23.12 -19.88 -2.61
N MET A 96 22.17 -18.97 -2.31
CA MET A 96 21.72 -17.87 -3.16
C MET A 96 21.84 -16.51 -2.45
N GLU A 97 22.76 -16.42 -1.47
CA GLU A 97 22.98 -15.19 -0.71
C GLU A 97 23.27 -14.01 -1.63
N ASN A 98 22.54 -12.89 -1.47
CA ASN A 98 22.68 -11.67 -2.28
C ASN A 98 22.55 -11.87 -3.82
N MET A 99 21.93 -12.95 -4.32
CA MET A 99 21.97 -13.28 -5.75
C MET A 99 21.45 -12.15 -6.63
N PHE A 100 20.37 -11.50 -6.22
CA PHE A 100 19.73 -10.37 -6.92
C PHE A 100 19.85 -9.04 -6.15
N TYR A 101 20.80 -8.91 -5.23
CA TYR A 101 20.99 -7.69 -4.43
C TYR A 101 21.32 -6.49 -5.33
N ASN A 102 20.56 -5.36 -5.18
CA ASN A 102 20.79 -4.10 -5.89
C ASN A 102 20.82 -4.24 -7.43
N ILE A 103 19.88 -5.02 -7.99
CA ILE A 103 19.57 -5.00 -9.42
C ILE A 103 18.45 -3.97 -9.66
N SER A 104 18.77 -2.71 -9.46
CA SER A 104 17.82 -1.62 -9.23
C SER A 104 16.94 -1.23 -10.41
N SER A 105 17.21 -1.71 -11.62
CA SER A 105 16.40 -1.47 -12.82
C SER A 105 15.51 -2.66 -13.23
N VAL A 106 15.65 -3.83 -12.57
CA VAL A 106 14.77 -4.97 -12.80
C VAL A 106 13.51 -4.80 -11.96
N THR A 107 12.36 -4.76 -12.61
CA THR A 107 11.05 -4.63 -11.95
C THR A 107 10.25 -5.92 -11.93
N SER A 108 10.68 -6.93 -12.69
CA SER A 108 10.02 -8.24 -12.75
C SER A 108 11.05 -9.36 -12.73
N LEU A 109 10.83 -10.38 -11.90
CA LEU A 109 11.59 -11.62 -11.88
C LEU A 109 10.67 -12.83 -11.96
N ASP A 110 11.01 -13.77 -12.84
CA ASP A 110 10.37 -15.08 -12.89
C ASP A 110 11.34 -16.14 -12.38
N LEU A 111 11.02 -16.68 -11.21
CA LEU A 111 11.74 -17.73 -10.51
C LEU A 111 10.90 -19.00 -10.40
N SER A 112 9.92 -19.19 -11.31
CA SER A 112 9.00 -20.33 -11.28
C SER A 112 9.68 -21.68 -11.42
N VAL A 113 10.86 -21.71 -12.04
CA VAL A 113 11.66 -22.93 -12.23
C VAL A 113 12.63 -23.22 -11.09
N PHE A 114 12.77 -22.31 -10.12
CA PHE A 114 13.73 -22.46 -9.03
C PHE A 114 13.32 -23.58 -8.05
N ASP A 115 14.17 -24.58 -7.92
CA ASP A 115 14.10 -25.54 -6.83
C ASP A 115 15.08 -25.12 -5.74
N THR A 116 14.54 -24.78 -4.58
CA THR A 116 15.34 -24.29 -3.45
C THR A 116 15.44 -25.32 -2.32
N SER A 117 15.11 -26.59 -2.60
CA SER A 117 15.09 -27.66 -1.57
C SER A 117 16.46 -27.91 -0.91
N ASN A 118 17.57 -27.67 -1.62
CA ASN A 118 18.92 -27.80 -1.12
C ASN A 118 19.54 -26.48 -0.64
N VAL A 119 18.84 -25.36 -0.78
CA VAL A 119 19.36 -24.04 -0.40
C VAL A 119 19.35 -23.88 1.12
N THR A 120 20.48 -23.46 1.67
CA THR A 120 20.65 -23.25 3.12
C THR A 120 20.63 -21.78 3.51
N THR A 121 20.83 -20.85 2.56
CA THR A 121 20.74 -19.41 2.80
C THR A 121 20.35 -18.64 1.55
N MET A 122 19.42 -17.67 1.73
CA MET A 122 19.03 -16.65 0.76
C MET A 122 19.15 -15.25 1.40
N GLN A 123 20.05 -15.09 2.37
CA GLN A 123 20.22 -13.82 3.07
C GLN A 123 20.41 -12.66 2.08
N ASP A 124 19.62 -11.59 2.24
CA ASP A 124 19.66 -10.37 1.41
C ASP A 124 19.45 -10.60 -0.10
N MET A 125 18.83 -11.73 -0.52
CA MET A 125 18.68 -12.12 -1.94
C MET A 125 18.03 -11.03 -2.80
N PHE A 126 17.01 -10.34 -2.27
CA PHE A 126 16.26 -9.29 -2.98
C PHE A 126 16.49 -7.88 -2.43
N LYS A 127 17.48 -7.70 -1.56
CA LYS A 127 17.72 -6.40 -0.96
C LYS A 127 18.04 -5.34 -2.00
N ASP A 128 17.40 -4.17 -1.87
CA ASP A 128 17.55 -3.03 -2.79
C ASP A 128 17.15 -3.35 -4.26
N THR A 129 16.24 -4.31 -4.45
CA THR A 129 15.68 -4.72 -5.75
C THR A 129 14.20 -4.33 -5.80
N PRO A 130 13.81 -3.34 -6.65
CA PRO A 130 12.49 -2.72 -6.61
C PRO A 130 11.49 -3.48 -7.48
N LEU A 131 11.11 -4.68 -7.11
CA LEU A 131 10.20 -5.51 -7.89
C LEU A 131 8.76 -4.96 -7.85
N ALA A 132 8.10 -4.94 -9.00
CA ALA A 132 6.67 -4.77 -9.15
C ALA A 132 5.97 -6.13 -9.39
N LYS A 133 6.71 -7.10 -9.92
CA LYS A 133 6.20 -8.45 -10.22
C LYS A 133 7.22 -9.52 -9.84
N LEU A 134 6.75 -10.56 -9.14
CA LEU A 134 7.56 -11.73 -8.77
C LEU A 134 6.77 -13.01 -9.01
N THR A 135 7.31 -13.89 -9.85
CA THR A 135 6.72 -15.23 -10.08
C THR A 135 7.54 -16.28 -9.38
N LEU A 136 6.88 -17.13 -8.59
CA LEU A 136 7.50 -18.21 -7.82
C LEU A 136 6.81 -19.55 -8.14
N GLY A 137 7.59 -20.64 -8.16
CA GLY A 137 7.11 -21.99 -8.42
C GLY A 137 6.84 -22.81 -7.16
N ASP A 138 6.32 -24.02 -7.34
CA ASP A 138 5.96 -24.94 -6.23
C ASP A 138 7.18 -25.42 -5.42
N HIS A 139 8.38 -25.43 -6.03
CA HIS A 139 9.62 -25.85 -5.39
C HIS A 139 10.39 -24.70 -4.74
N PHE A 140 9.87 -23.48 -4.82
CA PHE A 140 10.47 -22.33 -4.15
C PHE A 140 10.10 -22.30 -2.66
N LYS A 141 11.08 -22.16 -1.80
CA LYS A 141 10.91 -21.89 -0.38
C LYS A 141 12.00 -20.93 0.08
N ALA A 142 11.62 -19.82 0.67
CA ALA A 142 12.59 -18.88 1.21
C ALA A 142 13.31 -19.44 2.43
N VAL A 143 14.63 -19.20 2.51
CA VAL A 143 15.49 -19.62 3.62
C VAL A 143 16.29 -18.42 4.12
N GLY A 144 16.06 -18.05 5.36
CA GLY A 144 16.64 -16.85 5.96
C GLY A 144 15.90 -15.57 5.55
N ASP A 145 16.48 -14.42 5.87
CA ASP A 145 15.87 -13.11 5.57
C ASP A 145 16.28 -12.63 4.17
N THR A 146 15.37 -12.81 3.21
CA THR A 146 15.60 -12.46 1.79
C THR A 146 15.63 -10.95 1.53
N LYS A 147 15.17 -10.13 2.49
CA LYS A 147 15.03 -8.66 2.34
C LYS A 147 14.20 -8.26 1.11
N LEU A 148 13.17 -9.04 0.78
CA LEU A 148 12.18 -8.62 -0.19
C LEU A 148 11.53 -7.32 0.29
N SER A 149 11.48 -6.32 -0.57
CA SER A 149 10.83 -5.03 -0.28
C SER A 149 9.33 -5.07 -0.58
N ALA A 150 8.58 -4.06 -0.12
CA ALA A 150 7.23 -3.82 -0.61
C ALA A 150 7.24 -3.69 -2.14
N PRO A 151 6.23 -4.25 -2.82
CA PRO A 151 6.17 -4.21 -4.28
C PRO A 151 6.01 -2.78 -4.79
N LYS A 152 6.51 -2.54 -5.99
CA LYS A 152 6.29 -1.28 -6.69
C LYS A 152 4.98 -1.30 -7.45
N ALA A 153 4.44 -0.11 -7.72
CA ALA A 153 3.26 0.05 -8.55
C ALA A 153 3.51 -0.44 -9.98
N LEU A 154 2.50 -1.06 -10.58
CA LEU A 154 2.50 -1.43 -12.00
C LEU A 154 2.10 -0.23 -12.87
N ASN A 155 1.19 0.62 -12.36
CA ASN A 155 0.74 1.83 -13.06
C ASN A 155 1.06 3.07 -12.25
N GLU A 156 1.27 4.19 -12.92
CA GLU A 156 1.41 5.48 -12.28
C GLU A 156 0.10 5.88 -11.58
N GLY A 157 0.17 6.30 -10.33
CA GLY A 157 -1.00 6.70 -9.53
C GLY A 157 -1.60 5.59 -8.66
N ASP A 158 -1.23 4.32 -8.84
CA ASP A 158 -1.69 3.22 -7.99
C ASP A 158 -1.37 3.51 -6.51
N GLN A 159 -2.39 3.44 -5.65
CA GLN A 159 -2.22 3.51 -4.21
C GLN A 159 -2.05 2.10 -3.63
N LEU A 160 -0.92 1.86 -2.99
CA LEU A 160 -0.51 0.53 -2.55
C LEU A 160 -0.69 0.35 -1.04
N THR A 161 -1.07 -0.85 -0.62
CA THR A 161 -1.05 -1.23 0.79
C THR A 161 0.37 -1.52 1.31
N GLY A 162 1.31 -1.79 0.39
CA GLY A 162 2.65 -2.28 0.70
C GLY A 162 2.76 -3.80 0.74
N ASN A 163 1.66 -4.50 0.55
CA ASN A 163 1.60 -5.96 0.54
C ASN A 163 1.78 -6.54 -0.86
N TRP A 164 2.23 -7.80 -0.89
CA TRP A 164 2.19 -8.66 -2.05
C TRP A 164 0.88 -9.44 -2.09
N ILE A 165 0.22 -9.48 -3.23
CA ILE A 165 -1.00 -10.26 -3.48
C ILE A 165 -0.82 -11.08 -4.76
N ARG A 166 -1.44 -12.25 -4.84
CA ARG A 166 -1.43 -13.04 -6.06
C ARG A 166 -2.21 -12.32 -7.16
N GLU A 167 -1.66 -12.24 -8.37
CA GLU A 167 -2.20 -11.44 -9.49
C GLU A 167 -3.62 -11.88 -9.90
N ASP A 168 -3.93 -13.16 -9.73
CA ASP A 168 -5.27 -13.72 -9.99
C ASP A 168 -6.28 -13.53 -8.84
N GLY A 169 -5.88 -12.84 -7.76
CA GLY A 169 -6.72 -12.55 -6.60
C GLY A 169 -7.00 -13.75 -5.69
N GLN A 170 -6.33 -14.88 -5.88
CA GLN A 170 -6.56 -16.09 -5.07
C GLN A 170 -5.82 -16.11 -3.74
N SER A 171 -5.09 -15.07 -3.40
CA SER A 171 -4.54 -14.89 -2.05
C SER A 171 -5.04 -13.59 -1.42
N LYS A 172 -4.94 -13.47 -0.11
CA LYS A 172 -4.98 -12.17 0.56
C LYS A 172 -3.65 -11.44 0.38
N GLY A 173 -3.60 -10.15 0.76
CA GLY A 173 -2.35 -9.39 0.80
C GLY A 173 -1.48 -9.81 1.98
N TYR A 174 -0.17 -9.90 1.75
CA TYR A 174 0.83 -10.25 2.75
C TYR A 174 1.96 -9.23 2.78
N SER A 175 2.42 -8.84 3.96
CA SER A 175 3.64 -8.07 4.08
C SER A 175 4.82 -8.82 3.42
N PRO A 176 5.86 -8.14 2.93
CA PRO A 176 7.00 -8.83 2.30
C PRO A 176 7.62 -9.93 3.17
N ALA A 177 7.70 -9.70 4.48
CA ALA A 177 8.25 -10.67 5.41
C ALA A 177 7.33 -11.89 5.58
N ASP A 178 6.02 -11.66 5.77
CA ASP A 178 5.04 -12.75 5.89
C ASP A 178 4.89 -13.52 4.58
N PHE A 179 4.97 -12.83 3.43
CA PHE A 179 4.94 -13.45 2.12
C PHE A 179 6.06 -14.48 1.98
N MET A 180 7.31 -14.08 2.22
CA MET A 180 8.46 -14.98 2.11
C MET A 180 8.44 -16.10 3.17
N THR A 181 8.06 -15.77 4.40
CA THR A 181 8.04 -16.76 5.51
C THR A 181 6.98 -17.85 5.29
N ASN A 182 5.84 -17.49 4.72
CA ASN A 182 4.69 -18.39 4.58
C ASN A 182 4.53 -18.95 3.16
N TYR A 183 5.39 -18.58 2.20
CA TYR A 183 5.27 -19.10 0.83
C TYR A 183 5.30 -20.63 0.78
N GLY A 184 4.42 -21.21 -0.01
CA GLY A 184 4.18 -22.66 -0.09
C GLY A 184 3.18 -23.17 0.96
N THR A 185 2.48 -22.28 1.68
CA THR A 185 1.44 -22.63 2.65
C THR A 185 0.14 -21.85 2.42
N GLY A 186 -1.00 -22.44 2.77
CA GLY A 186 -2.30 -21.79 2.67
C GLY A 186 -2.64 -21.36 1.24
N ASP A 187 -2.90 -20.05 1.06
CA ASP A 187 -3.21 -19.43 -0.22
C ASP A 187 -1.97 -18.87 -0.97
N LEU A 188 -0.78 -19.00 -0.38
CA LEU A 188 0.49 -18.64 -1.00
C LEU A 188 1.09 -19.83 -1.76
N THR A 189 0.64 -20.02 -2.98
CA THR A 189 1.02 -21.14 -3.87
C THR A 189 1.71 -20.62 -5.13
N ALA A 190 2.21 -21.52 -5.97
CA ALA A 190 2.86 -21.14 -7.22
C ALA A 190 2.00 -20.16 -8.04
N GLY A 191 2.64 -19.10 -8.51
CA GLY A 191 1.97 -18.05 -9.26
C GLY A 191 2.75 -16.74 -9.29
N THR A 192 2.14 -15.77 -9.93
CA THR A 192 2.67 -14.41 -10.05
C THR A 192 2.09 -13.52 -8.96
N TYR A 193 2.93 -12.75 -8.31
CA TYR A 193 2.58 -11.83 -7.25
C TYR A 193 2.91 -10.39 -7.64
N VAL A 194 2.03 -9.48 -7.26
CA VAL A 194 2.06 -8.05 -7.57
C VAL A 194 1.72 -7.23 -6.34
N ALA A 195 1.73 -5.91 -6.46
CA ALA A 195 1.29 -5.01 -5.38
C ALA A 195 -0.21 -5.15 -5.11
N GLU A 196 -0.57 -5.26 -3.84
CA GLU A 196 -1.96 -5.11 -3.41
C GLU A 196 -2.36 -3.63 -3.46
N LEU A 197 -3.41 -3.33 -4.21
CA LEU A 197 -3.96 -1.98 -4.29
C LEU A 197 -4.81 -1.65 -3.06
N VAL A 198 -4.75 -0.40 -2.63
CA VAL A 198 -5.69 0.11 -1.63
C VAL A 198 -7.10 0.06 -2.22
N LYS A 199 -7.99 -0.69 -1.56
CA LYS A 199 -9.38 -0.75 -1.98
C LYS A 199 -10.00 0.64 -1.85
N SER A 200 -10.52 1.13 -2.96
CA SER A 200 -11.23 2.40 -2.98
C SER A 200 -12.62 2.23 -2.38
N GLU A 201 -12.95 3.02 -1.37
CA GLU A 201 -14.21 2.93 -0.65
C GLU A 201 -14.65 4.31 -0.14
N LEU A 202 -15.94 4.61 -0.29
CA LEU A 202 -16.61 5.72 0.39
C LEU A 202 -17.14 5.26 1.75
N LYS A 203 -16.96 6.10 2.78
CA LYS A 203 -17.55 5.91 4.11
C LYS A 203 -18.25 7.22 4.52
N PRO A 204 -19.45 7.47 4.01
CA PRO A 204 -20.22 8.62 4.43
C PRO A 204 -20.63 8.49 5.88
N GLN A 205 -20.72 9.65 6.54
CA GLN A 205 -21.40 9.79 7.83
C GLN A 205 -22.90 9.93 7.61
N GLU A 206 -23.68 9.70 8.65
CA GLU A 206 -25.10 10.00 8.68
C GLU A 206 -25.32 11.48 8.35
N TYR A 207 -26.34 11.77 7.55
CA TYR A 207 -26.73 13.14 7.23
C TYR A 207 -27.92 13.55 8.08
N HIS A 208 -27.78 14.61 8.87
CA HIS A 208 -28.87 15.18 9.64
C HIS A 208 -29.61 16.21 8.78
N VAL A 209 -30.95 16.15 8.80
CA VAL A 209 -31.75 17.18 8.15
C VAL A 209 -31.36 18.55 8.69
N GLY A 210 -30.99 19.46 7.78
CA GLY A 210 -30.44 20.76 8.15
C GLY A 210 -28.94 20.90 7.95
N ASP A 211 -28.20 19.80 7.81
CA ASP A 211 -26.80 19.86 7.42
C ASP A 211 -26.63 20.48 6.04
N VAL A 212 -25.50 21.16 5.85
CA VAL A 212 -25.15 21.82 4.59
C VAL A 212 -24.43 20.86 3.65
N ASN A 213 -23.69 19.93 4.23
CA ASN A 213 -22.84 19.00 3.48
C ASN A 213 -23.06 17.55 3.95
N ILE A 214 -22.96 16.63 3.01
CA ILE A 214 -22.65 15.22 3.31
C ILE A 214 -21.14 15.11 3.50
N THR A 215 -20.70 14.54 4.60
CA THR A 215 -19.28 14.36 4.92
C THR A 215 -18.94 12.91 5.18
N GLY A 216 -17.65 12.59 5.19
CA GLY A 216 -17.18 11.24 5.47
C GLY A 216 -15.72 11.07 5.11
N THR A 217 -15.29 9.83 5.12
CA THR A 217 -13.93 9.44 4.71
C THR A 217 -13.98 8.61 3.42
N TYR A 218 -12.86 8.56 2.74
CA TYR A 218 -12.69 7.72 1.55
C TYR A 218 -11.26 7.17 1.50
N THR A 219 -11.10 6.08 0.77
CA THR A 219 -9.80 5.50 0.40
C THR A 219 -9.70 5.39 -1.12
N GLY A 220 -8.48 5.26 -1.63
CA GLY A 220 -8.23 5.12 -3.06
C GLY A 220 -8.34 6.41 -3.85
N ASP A 221 -8.40 6.29 -5.18
CA ASP A 221 -8.39 7.43 -6.11
C ASP A 221 -9.82 7.94 -6.36
N MET A 222 -10.30 8.82 -5.49
CA MET A 222 -11.57 9.51 -5.68
C MET A 222 -11.35 11.02 -5.75
N SER A 223 -11.97 11.65 -6.73
CA SER A 223 -11.81 13.09 -7.00
C SER A 223 -13.12 13.84 -7.23
N LEU A 224 -14.20 13.12 -7.49
CA LEU A 224 -15.49 13.69 -7.87
C LEU A 224 -16.64 12.85 -7.31
N GLY A 225 -17.70 13.49 -6.84
CA GLY A 225 -18.92 12.84 -6.40
C GLY A 225 -20.11 13.13 -7.32
N ARG A 226 -21.08 12.23 -7.36
CA ARG A 226 -22.39 12.41 -7.97
C ARG A 226 -23.46 12.10 -6.94
N LEU A 227 -24.33 13.07 -6.67
CA LEU A 227 -25.46 12.91 -5.76
C LEU A 227 -26.72 12.54 -6.53
N THR A 228 -27.34 11.46 -6.12
CA THR A 228 -28.63 10.99 -6.63
C THR A 228 -29.65 10.97 -5.48
N VAL A 229 -30.82 11.56 -5.67
CA VAL A 229 -31.90 11.59 -4.70
C VAL A 229 -33.16 11.03 -5.34
N ASN A 230 -33.75 10.02 -4.72
CA ASN A 230 -34.98 9.35 -5.22
C ASN A 230 -34.87 8.92 -6.70
N GLY A 231 -33.68 8.41 -7.09
CA GLY A 231 -33.35 7.93 -8.42
C GLY A 231 -33.03 9.01 -9.44
N LYS A 232 -33.01 10.30 -9.05
CA LYS A 232 -32.69 11.43 -9.97
C LYS A 232 -31.31 12.00 -9.58
N VAL A 233 -30.43 12.17 -10.56
CA VAL A 233 -29.16 12.88 -10.38
C VAL A 233 -29.46 14.35 -10.08
N VAL A 234 -28.97 14.81 -8.93
CA VAL A 234 -29.19 16.19 -8.44
C VAL A 234 -28.01 17.08 -8.80
N SER A 235 -26.79 16.58 -8.59
CA SER A 235 -25.58 17.38 -8.80
C SER A 235 -24.33 16.50 -8.93
N TRP A 236 -23.25 17.13 -9.43
CA TRP A 236 -21.90 16.60 -9.46
C TRP A 236 -20.99 17.58 -8.72
N GLY A 237 -20.02 17.08 -7.95
CA GLY A 237 -19.08 17.93 -7.21
C GLY A 237 -18.45 17.21 -6.03
N GLY A 238 -18.24 17.98 -4.95
CA GLY A 238 -17.59 17.53 -3.74
C GLY A 238 -16.09 17.84 -3.72
N SER A 239 -15.54 17.91 -2.52
CA SER A 239 -14.12 18.03 -2.26
C SER A 239 -13.62 16.70 -1.68
N PHE A 240 -12.63 16.10 -2.30
CA PHE A 240 -11.98 14.85 -1.89
C PHE A 240 -10.52 15.17 -1.63
N LYS A 241 -10.11 15.18 -0.35
CA LYS A 241 -8.75 15.56 0.04
C LYS A 241 -8.36 14.87 1.36
N ASP A 242 -7.12 14.39 1.41
CA ASP A 242 -6.51 13.82 2.62
C ASP A 242 -7.37 12.71 3.27
N GLY A 243 -8.03 11.87 2.45
CA GLY A 243 -8.87 10.77 2.91
C GLY A 243 -10.23 11.22 3.47
N GLN A 244 -10.58 12.51 3.38
CA GLN A 244 -11.86 13.06 3.79
C GLN A 244 -12.60 13.65 2.59
N PHE A 245 -13.93 13.55 2.61
CA PHE A 245 -14.74 14.24 1.61
C PHE A 245 -15.81 15.12 2.26
N SER A 246 -16.20 16.16 1.51
CA SER A 246 -17.31 17.03 1.83
C SER A 246 -18.07 17.34 0.54
N TYR A 247 -19.35 17.00 0.53
CA TYR A 247 -20.23 17.18 -0.61
C TYR A 247 -21.34 18.17 -0.28
N TYR A 248 -21.37 19.33 -0.96
CA TYR A 248 -22.37 20.37 -0.71
C TYR A 248 -23.75 19.95 -1.19
N VAL A 249 -24.74 19.98 -0.34
CA VAL A 249 -26.15 19.68 -0.60
C VAL A 249 -27.00 20.95 -0.51
N GLY A 250 -26.75 21.79 0.48
CA GLY A 250 -27.56 22.94 0.85
C GLY A 250 -28.64 22.62 1.89
N VAL A 251 -28.93 23.60 2.73
CA VAL A 251 -29.85 23.45 3.86
C VAL A 251 -31.25 23.04 3.38
N GLY A 252 -31.85 22.04 4.03
CA GLY A 252 -33.23 21.59 3.84
C GLY A 252 -33.53 20.95 2.50
N LYS A 253 -32.54 20.53 1.75
CA LYS A 253 -32.68 19.85 0.46
C LYS A 253 -33.00 18.36 0.57
N LEU A 254 -32.53 17.71 1.61
CA LEU A 254 -32.83 16.32 1.90
C LEU A 254 -33.79 16.20 3.09
N LYS A 255 -34.62 15.17 3.06
CA LYS A 255 -35.66 14.89 4.06
C LYS A 255 -35.56 13.45 4.52
N VAL A 256 -35.98 13.17 5.74
CA VAL A 256 -36.10 11.78 6.23
C VAL A 256 -36.98 10.98 5.27
N GLY A 257 -36.48 9.81 4.89
CA GLY A 257 -37.12 8.92 3.92
C GLY A 257 -36.69 9.15 2.46
N ASP A 258 -35.89 10.17 2.16
CA ASP A 258 -35.28 10.28 0.83
C ASP A 258 -34.24 9.14 0.65
N LYS A 259 -34.28 8.49 -0.51
CA LYS A 259 -33.24 7.55 -0.92
C LYS A 259 -32.10 8.35 -1.55
N VAL A 260 -31.04 8.54 -0.78
CA VAL A 260 -29.88 9.35 -1.16
C VAL A 260 -28.70 8.44 -1.45
N VAL A 261 -28.09 8.61 -2.62
CA VAL A 261 -26.90 7.84 -3.03
C VAL A 261 -25.80 8.81 -3.43
N LEU A 262 -24.62 8.62 -2.88
CA LEU A 262 -23.39 9.29 -3.29
C LEU A 262 -22.50 8.28 -4.01
N ASP A 263 -22.22 8.56 -5.27
CA ASP A 263 -21.27 7.83 -6.08
C ASP A 263 -19.94 8.58 -6.08
N GLY A 264 -18.83 7.87 -5.89
CA GLY A 264 -17.46 8.39 -6.00
C GLY A 264 -16.82 7.99 -7.32
N TYR A 265 -16.17 8.94 -7.97
CA TYR A 265 -15.51 8.78 -9.27
C TYR A 265 -14.04 9.20 -9.18
N ASN A 266 -13.18 8.57 -10.01
CA ASN A 266 -11.79 9.01 -10.24
C ASN A 266 -11.72 10.20 -11.21
N LYS A 267 -10.52 10.65 -11.55
CA LYS A 267 -10.28 11.77 -12.48
C LYS A 267 -10.72 11.45 -13.91
N GLU A 268 -10.69 10.19 -14.29
CA GLU A 268 -11.12 9.66 -15.59
C GLU A 268 -12.63 9.51 -15.68
N LYS A 269 -13.36 9.83 -14.61
CA LYS A 269 -14.81 9.68 -14.45
C LYS A 269 -15.29 8.24 -14.48
N GLU A 270 -14.47 7.32 -14.00
CA GLU A 270 -14.88 5.95 -13.75
C GLU A 270 -15.53 5.86 -12.37
N LEU A 271 -16.64 5.14 -12.27
CA LEU A 271 -17.30 4.88 -11.00
C LEU A 271 -16.44 3.95 -10.14
N ILE A 272 -16.07 4.43 -8.97
CA ILE A 272 -15.20 3.72 -8.04
C ILE A 272 -16.01 3.03 -6.94
N ASP A 273 -16.92 3.77 -6.30
CA ASP A 273 -17.79 3.21 -5.25
C ASP A 273 -19.10 3.99 -5.18
N SER A 274 -20.12 3.38 -4.60
CA SER A 274 -21.45 3.93 -4.44
C SER A 274 -22.00 3.59 -3.06
N LYS A 275 -22.46 4.60 -2.32
CA LYS A 275 -23.03 4.41 -0.97
C LYS A 275 -24.35 5.11 -0.83
N GLU A 276 -25.29 4.41 -0.20
CA GLU A 276 -26.51 5.00 0.31
C GLU A 276 -26.22 5.80 1.57
N ILE A 277 -26.80 7.01 1.66
CA ILE A 277 -26.66 7.91 2.80
C ILE A 277 -27.94 7.84 3.61
N GLU A 278 -27.82 7.49 4.87
CA GLU A 278 -28.95 7.57 5.79
C GLU A 278 -29.25 9.04 6.12
N VAL A 279 -30.51 9.44 5.88
CA VAL A 279 -31.00 10.79 6.21
C VAL A 279 -31.83 10.68 7.46
N ILE A 280 -31.31 11.20 8.56
CA ILE A 280 -31.99 11.19 9.86
C ILE A 280 -32.59 12.56 10.18
N SER A 281 -33.56 12.59 11.08
CA SER A 281 -34.16 13.85 11.55
C SER A 281 -33.08 14.75 12.17
N GLU A 282 -33.33 16.07 12.19
CA GLU A 282 -32.54 16.98 13.04
C GLU A 282 -32.38 16.35 14.42
N SER A 283 -31.14 16.39 14.93
CA SER A 283 -30.88 15.92 16.29
C SER A 283 -31.85 16.63 17.23
N SER A 284 -32.72 15.86 17.86
CA SER A 284 -33.63 16.39 18.90
C SER A 284 -32.94 16.23 20.24
N GLY A 285 -32.79 17.33 20.93
CA GLY A 285 -32.27 17.32 22.29
C GLY A 285 -33.00 18.34 23.14
N SER A 286 -33.05 18.09 24.43
CA SER A 286 -33.66 18.96 25.42
C SER A 286 -32.67 19.15 26.57
N ILE A 287 -32.56 20.39 27.05
CA ILE A 287 -31.98 20.64 28.34
C ILE A 287 -33.07 20.28 29.35
N ASP A 288 -32.90 19.20 30.11
CA ASP A 288 -33.92 18.65 30.98
C ASP A 288 -33.92 19.35 32.34
N GLN A 289 -32.71 19.68 32.83
CA GLN A 289 -32.52 20.36 34.10
C GLN A 289 -31.28 21.24 34.03
N VAL A 290 -31.37 22.42 34.59
CA VAL A 290 -30.23 23.28 34.89
C VAL A 290 -30.09 23.34 36.42
N ASP A 291 -28.88 23.03 36.90
CA ASP A 291 -28.61 23.11 38.34
C ASP A 291 -28.61 24.57 38.81
N THR A 292 -28.86 24.75 40.11
CA THR A 292 -28.85 26.10 40.67
C THR A 292 -27.47 26.73 40.53
N TYR A 293 -27.41 27.83 39.77
CA TYR A 293 -26.17 28.60 39.61
C TYR A 293 -26.03 29.60 40.79
N LYS A 294 -24.88 29.59 41.47
CA LYS A 294 -24.54 30.59 42.49
C LYS A 294 -23.65 31.66 41.88
N LEU A 295 -23.91 32.90 42.22
CA LEU A 295 -23.04 34.01 41.77
C LEU A 295 -21.59 33.76 42.16
N GLY A 296 -20.73 33.82 41.18
CA GLY A 296 -19.31 33.53 41.37
C GLY A 296 -18.88 32.14 40.88
N ASP A 297 -19.83 31.21 40.63
CA ASP A 297 -19.50 29.95 40.05
C ASP A 297 -18.94 30.15 38.62
N SER A 298 -17.97 29.31 38.23
CA SER A 298 -17.36 29.38 36.89
C SER A 298 -18.08 28.53 35.86
N THR A 299 -19.07 27.74 36.29
CA THR A 299 -19.80 26.82 35.41
C THR A 299 -21.28 26.75 35.74
N ILE A 300 -22.08 26.61 34.68
CA ILE A 300 -23.48 26.18 34.78
C ILE A 300 -23.48 24.69 34.42
N THR A 301 -24.13 23.88 35.24
CA THR A 301 -24.25 22.43 35.00
C THR A 301 -25.72 22.02 34.93
N GLY A 302 -25.96 20.79 34.47
CA GLY A 302 -27.28 20.21 34.38
C GLY A 302 -27.32 18.92 33.63
N SER A 303 -28.53 18.48 33.29
CA SER A 303 -28.77 17.29 32.48
C SER A 303 -29.46 17.64 31.16
N TYR A 304 -29.25 16.77 30.19
CA TYR A 304 -29.86 16.87 28.89
C TYR A 304 -30.17 15.46 28.32
N THR A 305 -31.11 15.41 27.40
CA THR A 305 -31.43 14.25 26.59
C THR A 305 -31.23 14.58 25.10
N GLY A 306 -31.05 13.55 24.28
CA GLY A 306 -30.84 13.68 22.85
C GLY A 306 -29.41 14.09 22.50
N ASP A 307 -29.25 14.57 21.27
CA ASP A 307 -27.96 14.82 20.66
C ASP A 307 -27.57 16.31 20.73
N ILE A 308 -27.18 16.76 21.91
CA ILE A 308 -26.71 18.13 22.13
C ILE A 308 -25.18 18.15 22.23
N HIS A 309 -24.55 18.88 21.31
CA HIS A 309 -23.09 19.04 21.32
C HIS A 309 -22.62 20.47 21.67
N LYS A 310 -23.53 21.44 21.61
CA LYS A 310 -23.19 22.84 21.85
C LYS A 310 -24.39 23.61 22.37
N GLY A 311 -24.17 24.40 23.42
CA GLY A 311 -25.18 25.29 23.99
C GLY A 311 -24.93 26.77 23.67
N LYS A 312 -25.97 27.56 23.86
CA LYS A 312 -25.96 29.00 23.76
C LYS A 312 -26.31 29.59 25.11
N LEU A 313 -25.43 30.43 25.66
CA LEU A 313 -25.75 31.22 26.88
C LEU A 313 -26.41 32.52 26.45
N VAL A 314 -27.62 32.73 26.97
CA VAL A 314 -28.40 33.94 26.75
C VAL A 314 -28.62 34.61 28.10
N VAL A 315 -28.35 35.90 28.20
CA VAL A 315 -28.60 36.68 29.41
C VAL A 315 -29.36 37.93 29.01
N ASN A 316 -30.52 38.14 29.66
CA ASN A 316 -31.44 39.24 29.36
C ASN A 316 -31.82 39.34 27.85
N GLY A 317 -31.93 38.21 27.17
CA GLY A 317 -32.26 38.14 25.75
C GLY A 317 -31.08 38.29 24.79
N GLU A 318 -29.89 38.59 25.27
CA GLU A 318 -28.68 38.71 24.44
C GLU A 318 -27.83 37.44 24.49
N VAL A 319 -27.34 37.00 23.34
CA VAL A 319 -26.41 35.84 23.23
C VAL A 319 -25.03 36.28 23.71
N ILE A 320 -24.59 35.73 24.83
CA ILE A 320 -23.29 36.03 25.40
C ILE A 320 -22.19 35.15 24.79
N SER A 321 -22.45 33.85 24.67
CA SER A 321 -21.44 32.91 24.15
C SER A 321 -22.08 31.60 23.65
N TRP A 322 -21.29 30.86 22.90
CA TRP A 322 -21.59 29.50 22.43
C TRP A 322 -20.53 28.55 22.95
N GLY A 323 -20.92 27.39 23.50
CA GLY A 323 -19.98 26.40 24.01
C GLY A 323 -20.64 25.31 24.85
N GLY A 324 -19.88 24.84 25.80
CA GLY A 324 -20.29 23.78 26.73
C GLY A 324 -19.71 22.43 26.36
N THR A 325 -19.58 21.59 27.39
CA THR A 325 -19.21 20.17 27.26
C THR A 325 -20.46 19.35 27.55
N TYR A 326 -20.82 18.45 26.64
CA TYR A 326 -22.00 17.58 26.70
C TYR A 326 -21.50 16.13 26.65
N LYS A 327 -21.75 15.38 27.73
CA LYS A 327 -21.32 13.98 27.85
C LYS A 327 -22.19 13.21 28.82
N ASP A 328 -22.56 11.99 28.48
CA ASP A 328 -23.28 11.04 29.33
C ASP A 328 -24.56 11.63 30.00
N GLY A 329 -25.33 12.41 29.21
CA GLY A 329 -26.58 13.05 29.67
C GLY A 329 -26.36 14.23 30.61
N LYS A 330 -25.13 14.69 30.82
CA LYS A 330 -24.79 15.85 31.64
C LYS A 330 -24.04 16.89 30.85
N PHE A 331 -24.30 18.16 31.11
CA PHE A 331 -23.55 19.26 30.52
C PHE A 331 -22.84 20.12 31.56
N SER A 332 -21.76 20.76 31.13
CA SER A 332 -21.07 21.80 31.88
C SER A 332 -20.75 22.96 30.93
N TYR A 333 -21.19 24.12 31.25
CA TYR A 333 -21.03 25.32 30.44
C TYR A 333 -20.20 26.36 31.19
N TYR A 334 -19.05 26.74 30.65
CA TYR A 334 -18.19 27.73 31.29
C TYR A 334 -18.82 29.14 31.23
N VAL A 335 -18.81 29.81 32.35
CA VAL A 335 -19.31 31.18 32.52
C VAL A 335 -18.22 32.04 33.14
N ASN A 336 -17.93 33.17 32.52
CA ASN A 336 -17.12 34.17 33.18
C ASN A 336 -17.96 34.77 34.34
N SER A 337 -17.54 34.50 35.57
CA SER A 337 -18.26 34.90 36.81
C SER A 337 -18.53 36.40 36.93
N GLN A 338 -17.84 37.24 36.15
CA GLN A 338 -18.05 38.69 36.13
C GLN A 338 -19.23 39.12 35.23
N ILE A 339 -19.72 38.23 34.37
CA ILE A 339 -20.77 38.56 33.40
C ILE A 339 -22.17 38.44 34.01
N ILE A 340 -22.41 37.45 34.90
CA ILE A 340 -23.72 37.20 35.47
C ILE A 340 -23.83 37.98 36.80
N LYS A 341 -24.88 38.79 36.93
CA LYS A 341 -25.18 39.61 38.12
C LYS A 341 -26.52 39.17 38.75
N ALA A 342 -26.67 39.43 40.03
CA ALA A 342 -27.94 39.18 40.71
C ALA A 342 -29.10 39.94 40.06
N GLY A 343 -30.23 39.22 39.84
CA GLY A 343 -31.43 39.78 39.22
C GLY A 343 -31.49 39.67 37.69
N TRP A 344 -30.47 39.10 37.02
CA TRP A 344 -30.51 38.81 35.58
C TRP A 344 -31.30 37.52 35.32
N ARG A 345 -32.01 37.47 34.18
CA ARG A 345 -32.82 36.34 33.71
C ARG A 345 -32.27 35.78 32.39
#